data_9c5e6836f701be7be37511bf255792d3
#
_entry.id   9c5e6836f701be7be37511bf255792d3
#
_cell.length_a   1.000
_cell.length_b   1.000
_cell.length_c   1.000
_cell.angle_alpha   90.00
_cell.angle_beta   90.00
_cell.angle_gamma   90.00
#
_symmetry.space_group_name_H-M   'P 1'
#
loop_
_entity.id
_entity.type
_entity.pdbx_description
1 polymer ?
#
loop_
_entity_poly.entity_id
_entity_poly.type
_entity_poly.pdbx_seq_one_letter_code
_entity_poly.pdbx_strand_id
1 'polypeptide(L)'
;FNMVKLSVQTALAKSRAGDVIGILASPALRKTQLFERYFQASERIIIWPEDDVKMVQAIRKIKTSGDTAEARSLLLEASTELTRRGANLQLVACSEFSMIQTSHDPSAAMIDTLDVLAEAVAQFALEARGP
;
A
#
# COMPACT_ATOMS: atom_id res chain seq x y z
N PHE A 1 16.43 -7.08 -3.77
CA PHE A 1 15.13 -6.50 -4.17
C PHE A 1 14.69 -5.40 -3.20
N ASN A 2 14.38 -4.23 -3.72
CA ASN A 2 13.84 -3.13 -2.94
C ASN A 2 12.31 -3.07 -3.17
N MET A 3 11.55 -3.53 -2.19
CA MET A 3 10.07 -3.61 -2.28
C MET A 3 9.44 -2.23 -2.51
N VAL A 4 9.92 -1.19 -1.84
CA VAL A 4 9.38 0.16 -2.00
C VAL A 4 9.63 0.67 -3.42
N LYS A 5 10.85 0.53 -3.92
CA LYS A 5 11.21 0.95 -5.28
C LYS A 5 10.36 0.23 -6.32
N LEU A 6 10.21 -1.09 -6.21
CA LEU A 6 9.40 -1.89 -7.14
C LEU A 6 7.94 -1.46 -7.10
N SER A 7 7.40 -1.22 -5.92
CA SER A 7 6.01 -0.80 -5.76
C SER A 7 5.75 0.59 -6.33
N VAL A 8 6.70 1.51 -6.15
CA VAL A 8 6.62 2.85 -6.75
C VAL A 8 6.67 2.77 -8.27
N GLN A 9 7.55 1.94 -8.83
CA GLN A 9 7.63 1.74 -10.28
C GLN A 9 6.32 1.19 -10.83
N THR A 10 5.69 0.24 -10.14
CA THR A 10 4.39 -0.30 -10.52
C THR A 10 3.31 0.77 -10.47
N ALA A 11 3.30 1.58 -9.40
CA ALA A 11 2.34 2.68 -9.24
C ALA A 11 2.51 3.74 -10.33
N LEU A 12 3.74 4.08 -10.69
CA LEU A 12 4.01 5.04 -11.77
C LEU A 12 3.51 4.52 -13.12
N ALA A 13 3.66 3.23 -13.38
CA ALA A 13 3.17 2.62 -14.62
C ALA A 13 1.64 2.62 -14.71
N LYS A 14 0.95 2.63 -13.57
CA LYS A 14 -0.53 2.58 -13.49
C LYS A 14 -1.18 3.93 -13.19
N SER A 15 -0.41 4.99 -13.18
CA SER A 15 -0.91 6.33 -12.85
C SER A 15 -0.34 7.38 -13.80
N ARG A 16 -0.84 8.61 -13.65
CA ARG A 16 -0.44 9.76 -14.47
C ARG A 16 0.06 10.89 -13.57
N ALA A 17 0.81 11.83 -14.16
CA ALA A 17 1.16 13.06 -13.48
C ALA A 17 -0.12 13.76 -12.98
N GLY A 18 -0.08 14.25 -11.74
CA GLY A 18 -1.22 14.86 -11.08
C GLY A 18 -2.11 13.89 -10.31
N ASP A 19 -1.96 12.58 -10.50
CA ASP A 19 -2.72 11.58 -9.75
C ASP A 19 -2.37 11.58 -8.27
N VAL A 20 -3.36 11.22 -7.45
CA VAL A 20 -3.24 11.09 -6.01
C VAL A 20 -3.06 9.61 -5.65
N ILE A 21 -2.00 9.32 -4.93
CA ILE A 21 -1.66 7.97 -4.47
C ILE A 21 -1.87 7.90 -2.97
N GLY A 22 -2.75 7.02 -2.53
CA GLY A 22 -2.99 6.77 -1.10
C GLY A 22 -2.11 5.64 -0.59
N ILE A 23 -1.53 5.81 0.60
CA ILE A 23 -0.67 4.79 1.22
C ILE A 23 -1.36 4.22 2.46
N LEU A 24 -1.59 2.92 2.46
CA LEU A 24 -2.11 2.18 3.60
C LEU A 24 -0.95 1.46 4.29
N ALA A 25 -0.41 2.08 5.33
CA ALA A 25 0.76 1.57 6.04
C ALA A 25 0.81 2.15 7.46
N SER A 26 1.84 1.76 8.21
CA SER A 26 2.03 2.24 9.58
C SER A 26 2.41 3.72 9.62
N PRO A 27 2.03 4.44 10.69
CA PRO A 27 2.52 5.80 10.91
C PRO A 27 4.04 5.89 11.03
N ALA A 28 4.69 4.84 11.49
CA ALA A 28 6.15 4.78 11.56
C ALA A 28 6.77 4.87 10.16
N LEU A 29 6.19 4.18 9.17
CA LEU A 29 6.64 4.26 7.79
C LEU A 29 6.41 5.65 7.20
N ARG A 30 5.26 6.26 7.50
CA ARG A 30 4.94 7.62 7.07
C ARG A 30 6.01 8.62 7.52
N LYS A 31 6.48 8.50 8.76
CA LYS A 31 7.50 9.41 9.33
C LYS A 31 8.83 9.37 8.60
N THR A 32 9.15 8.26 7.93
CA THR A 32 10.39 8.14 7.14
C THR A 32 10.38 8.97 5.86
N GLN A 33 9.20 9.35 5.38
CA GLN A 33 9.00 10.00 4.09
C GLN A 33 9.62 9.22 2.92
N LEU A 34 9.71 7.92 3.07
CA LEU A 34 10.35 7.05 2.09
C LEU A 34 9.58 7.04 0.76
N PHE A 35 8.26 6.90 0.81
CA PHE A 35 7.43 6.93 -0.40
C PHE A 35 7.48 8.30 -1.07
N GLU A 36 7.42 9.37 -0.32
CA GLU A 36 7.51 10.73 -0.85
C GLU A 36 8.83 10.93 -1.63
N ARG A 37 9.94 10.40 -1.09
CA ARG A 37 11.23 10.48 -1.78
C ARG A 37 11.25 9.70 -3.08
N TYR A 38 10.68 8.50 -3.12
CA TYR A 38 10.64 7.68 -4.34
C TYR A 38 9.69 8.26 -5.40
N PHE A 39 8.63 8.96 -4.99
CA PHE A 39 7.71 9.61 -5.91
C PHE A 39 8.15 11.03 -6.28
N GLN A 40 9.24 11.53 -5.71
CA GLN A 40 9.76 12.87 -5.98
C GLN A 40 9.96 13.06 -7.50
N ALA A 41 9.63 14.27 -7.98
CA ALA A 41 9.70 14.65 -9.40
C ALA A 41 8.74 13.89 -10.34
N SER A 42 7.90 13.00 -9.82
CA SER A 42 6.91 12.28 -10.63
C SER A 42 5.58 13.03 -10.80
N GLU A 43 5.41 14.14 -10.11
CA GLU A 43 4.17 14.93 -10.06
C GLU A 43 2.97 14.17 -9.50
N ARG A 44 3.20 13.10 -8.73
CA ARG A 44 2.14 12.41 -7.97
C ARG A 44 2.00 13.04 -6.60
N ILE A 45 0.77 13.04 -6.09
CA ILE A 45 0.45 13.55 -4.75
C ILE A 45 0.29 12.35 -3.84
N ILE A 46 1.05 12.31 -2.75
CA ILE A 46 1.01 11.19 -1.79
C ILE A 46 0.17 11.61 -0.59
N ILE A 47 -0.84 10.80 -0.28
CA ILE A 47 -1.68 11.01 0.90
C ILE A 47 -1.70 9.76 1.77
N TRP A 48 -1.95 9.98 3.06
CA TRP A 48 -2.01 8.94 4.08
C TRP A 48 -3.33 9.08 4.84
N PRO A 49 -3.84 7.99 5.46
CA PRO A 49 -4.97 8.11 6.36
C PRO A 49 -4.67 9.12 7.46
N GLU A 50 -5.66 9.95 7.83
CA GLU A 50 -5.44 11.01 8.82
C GLU A 50 -5.36 10.48 10.25
N ASP A 51 -6.08 9.39 10.56
CA ASP A 51 -6.14 8.85 11.91
C ASP A 51 -5.05 7.80 12.14
N ASP A 52 -3.88 8.28 12.61
CA ASP A 52 -2.75 7.41 12.93
C ASP A 52 -3.07 6.42 14.05
N VAL A 53 -3.91 6.80 15.01
CA VAL A 53 -4.29 5.92 16.12
C VAL A 53 -5.05 4.71 15.60
N LYS A 54 -6.01 4.92 14.72
CA LYS A 54 -6.77 3.81 14.11
C LYS A 54 -5.88 2.89 13.29
N MET A 55 -4.89 3.44 12.58
CA MET A 55 -3.95 2.64 11.81
C MET A 55 -3.10 1.75 12.72
N VAL A 56 -2.60 2.28 13.82
CA VAL A 56 -1.85 1.50 14.81
C VAL A 56 -2.76 0.44 15.45
N GLN A 57 -4.00 0.78 15.80
CA GLN A 57 -4.97 -0.18 16.34
C GLN A 57 -5.19 -1.35 15.38
N ALA A 58 -5.39 -1.08 14.10
CA ALA A 58 -5.60 -2.11 13.10
C ALA A 58 -4.39 -3.06 13.00
N ILE A 59 -3.19 -2.51 12.95
CA ILE A 59 -1.96 -3.30 12.86
C ILE A 59 -1.79 -4.17 14.11
N ARG A 60 -1.97 -3.60 15.30
CA ARG A 60 -1.88 -4.35 16.56
C ARG A 60 -2.92 -5.47 16.65
N LYS A 61 -4.14 -5.20 16.18
CA LYS A 61 -5.21 -6.17 16.16
C LYS A 61 -4.83 -7.37 15.30
N ILE A 62 -4.28 -7.13 14.12
CA ILE A 62 -3.82 -8.20 13.24
C ILE A 62 -2.68 -9.00 13.87
N LYS A 63 -1.71 -8.32 14.50
CA LYS A 63 -0.59 -8.98 15.17
C LYS A 63 -1.03 -9.89 16.33
N THR A 64 -2.05 -9.49 17.07
CA THR A 64 -2.52 -10.23 18.24
C THR A 64 -3.58 -11.27 17.92
N SER A 65 -4.44 -11.02 16.94
CA SER A 65 -5.64 -11.82 16.68
C SER A 65 -5.80 -12.24 15.22
N GLY A 66 -4.87 -11.85 14.35
CA GLY A 66 -4.93 -12.17 12.94
C GLY A 66 -6.04 -11.43 12.20
N ASP A 67 -6.63 -12.11 11.23
CA ASP A 67 -7.70 -11.57 10.40
C ASP A 67 -9.03 -11.55 11.18
N THR A 68 -9.46 -10.36 11.58
CA THR A 68 -10.71 -10.17 12.32
C THR A 68 -11.63 -9.19 11.60
N ALA A 69 -12.93 -9.27 11.88
CA ALA A 69 -13.90 -8.33 11.33
C ALA A 69 -13.59 -6.88 11.73
N GLU A 70 -13.09 -6.67 12.95
CA GLU A 70 -12.70 -5.35 13.46
C GLU A 70 -11.52 -4.76 12.67
N ALA A 71 -10.47 -5.55 12.43
CA ALA A 71 -9.31 -5.11 11.64
C ALA A 71 -9.71 -4.81 10.20
N ARG A 72 -10.54 -5.65 9.59
CA ARG A 72 -11.07 -5.42 8.24
C ARG A 72 -11.87 -4.13 8.15
N SER A 73 -12.69 -3.85 9.17
CA SER A 73 -13.49 -2.63 9.23
C SER A 73 -12.61 -1.39 9.30
N LEU A 74 -11.53 -1.43 10.09
CA LEU A 74 -10.58 -0.33 10.21
C LEU A 74 -9.84 -0.07 8.88
N LEU A 75 -9.44 -1.13 8.18
CA LEU A 75 -8.77 -0.98 6.89
C LEU A 75 -9.72 -0.44 5.84
N LEU A 76 -10.95 -0.95 5.78
CA LEU A 76 -11.99 -0.46 4.86
C LEU A 76 -12.27 1.03 5.09
N GLU A 77 -12.38 1.43 6.35
CA GLU A 77 -12.60 2.82 6.73
C GLU A 77 -11.48 3.73 6.23
N ALA A 78 -10.22 3.32 6.42
CA ALA A 78 -9.06 4.06 5.95
C ALA A 78 -9.03 4.14 4.42
N SER A 79 -9.27 3.03 3.73
CA SER A 79 -9.30 2.98 2.27
C SER A 79 -10.40 3.88 1.69
N THR A 80 -11.59 3.84 2.29
CA THR A 80 -12.72 4.68 1.88
C THR A 80 -12.41 6.17 2.08
N GLU A 81 -11.74 6.52 3.17
CA GLU A 81 -11.28 7.89 3.40
C GLU A 81 -10.35 8.37 2.29
N LEU A 82 -9.37 7.55 1.92
CA LEU A 82 -8.44 7.89 0.84
C LEU A 82 -9.16 8.08 -0.49
N THR A 83 -10.11 7.21 -0.81
CA THR A 83 -10.92 7.36 -2.03
C THR A 83 -11.70 8.67 -2.02
N ARG A 84 -12.32 9.04 -0.92
CA ARG A 84 -13.05 10.30 -0.79
C ARG A 84 -12.15 11.52 -0.95
N ARG A 85 -10.90 11.42 -0.56
CA ARG A 85 -9.91 12.49 -0.71
C ARG A 85 -9.26 12.51 -2.09
N GLY A 86 -9.76 11.70 -3.01
CA GLY A 86 -9.36 11.73 -4.41
C GLY A 86 -8.25 10.77 -4.81
N ALA A 87 -7.92 9.79 -3.97
CA ALA A 87 -6.90 8.80 -4.35
C ALA A 87 -7.32 8.05 -5.61
N ASN A 88 -6.49 8.11 -6.63
CA ASN A 88 -6.66 7.38 -7.88
C ASN A 88 -6.15 5.94 -7.78
N LEU A 89 -5.22 5.72 -6.87
CA LEU A 89 -4.56 4.44 -6.64
C LEU A 89 -4.19 4.36 -5.17
N GLN A 90 -4.25 3.15 -4.58
CA GLN A 90 -3.84 2.93 -3.20
C GLN A 90 -2.78 1.82 -3.14
N LEU A 91 -1.75 2.04 -2.32
CA LEU A 91 -0.70 1.07 -2.05
C LEU A 91 -0.89 0.50 -0.66
N VAL A 92 -1.00 -0.82 -0.57
CA VAL A 92 -0.93 -1.53 0.72
C VAL A 92 0.54 -1.81 1.00
N ALA A 93 1.12 -1.11 1.95
CA ALA A 93 2.55 -1.13 2.25
C ALA A 93 2.85 -1.56 3.69
N CYS A 94 2.12 -2.57 4.14
CA CYS A 94 2.25 -3.13 5.49
C CYS A 94 1.94 -4.62 5.41
N SER A 95 2.83 -5.47 5.91
CA SER A 95 2.65 -6.92 5.84
C SER A 95 1.38 -7.39 6.56
N GLU A 96 1.01 -6.74 7.66
CA GLU A 96 -0.23 -7.04 8.36
C GLU A 96 -1.45 -6.72 7.50
N PHE A 97 -1.47 -5.58 6.83
CA PHE A 97 -2.57 -5.21 5.93
C PHE A 97 -2.65 -6.11 4.70
N SER A 98 -1.53 -6.66 4.25
CA SER A 98 -1.53 -7.63 3.14
C SER A 98 -2.34 -8.88 3.46
N MET A 99 -2.44 -9.26 4.74
CA MET A 99 -3.25 -10.41 5.16
C MET A 99 -4.76 -10.18 4.94
N ILE A 100 -5.19 -8.93 4.93
CA ILE A 100 -6.60 -8.54 4.80
C ILE A 100 -6.82 -7.54 3.65
N GLN A 101 -5.96 -7.57 2.64
CA GLN A 101 -5.95 -6.58 1.55
C GLN A 101 -7.27 -6.49 0.79
N THR A 102 -8.07 -7.57 0.78
CA THR A 102 -9.37 -7.58 0.13
C THR A 102 -10.42 -6.74 0.86
N SER A 103 -10.11 -6.26 2.07
CA SER A 103 -10.99 -5.41 2.87
C SER A 103 -10.84 -3.92 2.56
N HIS A 104 -10.25 -3.55 1.43
CA HIS A 104 -10.20 -2.17 0.96
C HIS A 104 -11.53 -1.73 0.32
N ASP A 105 -11.66 -0.44 0.04
CA ASP A 105 -12.78 0.08 -0.73
C ASP A 105 -12.86 -0.65 -2.09
N PRO A 106 -13.99 -1.33 -2.41
CA PRO A 106 -14.10 -2.09 -3.66
C PRO A 106 -13.96 -1.25 -4.93
N SER A 107 -14.21 0.07 -4.85
CA SER A 107 -14.05 0.98 -5.98
C SER A 107 -12.62 1.44 -6.19
N ALA A 108 -11.71 1.17 -5.24
CA ALA A 108 -10.34 1.64 -5.28
C ALA A 108 -9.46 0.71 -6.12
N ALA A 109 -8.60 1.30 -6.96
CA ALA A 109 -7.50 0.57 -7.59
C ALA A 109 -6.41 0.34 -6.54
N MET A 110 -5.94 -0.90 -6.40
CA MET A 110 -5.03 -1.31 -5.35
C MET A 110 -3.76 -1.95 -5.89
N ILE A 111 -2.65 -1.67 -5.21
CA ILE A 111 -1.40 -2.41 -5.38
C ILE A 111 -0.96 -2.86 -3.98
N ASP A 112 -0.68 -4.15 -3.83
CA ASP A 112 -0.09 -4.69 -2.60
C ASP A 112 1.42 -4.83 -2.81
N THR A 113 2.21 -4.16 -1.97
CA THR A 113 3.67 -4.15 -2.11
C THR A 113 4.28 -5.54 -1.95
N LEU A 114 3.66 -6.38 -1.14
CA LEU A 114 4.12 -7.76 -0.94
C LEU A 114 3.91 -8.60 -2.20
N ASP A 115 2.77 -8.43 -2.88
CA ASP A 115 2.50 -9.10 -4.15
C ASP A 115 3.48 -8.66 -5.23
N VAL A 116 3.80 -7.36 -5.28
CA VAL A 116 4.79 -6.83 -6.24
C VAL A 116 6.14 -7.48 -6.01
N LEU A 117 6.57 -7.60 -4.77
CA LEU A 117 7.83 -8.26 -4.43
C LEU A 117 7.80 -9.74 -4.82
N ALA A 118 6.71 -10.45 -4.52
CA ALA A 118 6.57 -11.86 -4.85
C ALA A 118 6.64 -12.10 -6.36
N GLU A 119 6.00 -11.26 -7.16
CA GLU A 119 6.08 -11.34 -8.62
C GLU A 119 7.50 -11.10 -9.13
N ALA A 120 8.21 -10.12 -8.58
CA ALA A 120 9.59 -9.82 -8.97
C ALA A 120 10.54 -10.98 -8.64
N VAL A 121 10.36 -11.61 -7.48
CA VAL A 121 11.17 -12.77 -7.06
C VAL A 121 10.86 -13.96 -7.98
N ALA A 122 9.60 -14.22 -8.28
CA ALA A 122 9.20 -15.31 -9.19
C ALA A 122 9.78 -15.11 -10.59
N GLN A 123 9.71 -13.90 -11.12
CA GLN A 123 10.26 -13.57 -12.44
C GLN A 123 11.79 -13.75 -12.47
N PHE A 124 12.47 -13.30 -11.43
CA PHE A 124 13.91 -13.48 -11.28
C PHE A 124 14.28 -14.98 -11.27
N ALA A 125 13.53 -15.79 -10.53
CA ALA A 125 13.76 -17.24 -10.45
C ALA A 125 13.56 -17.92 -11.79
N LEU A 126 12.54 -17.52 -12.57
CA LEU A 126 12.29 -18.06 -13.91
C LEU A 126 13.42 -17.70 -14.87
N GLU A 127 13.89 -16.46 -14.84
CA GLU A 127 15.01 -16.00 -15.67
C GLU A 127 16.30 -16.72 -15.31
N ALA A 128 16.55 -16.95 -14.02
CA ALA A 128 17.75 -17.65 -13.55
C ALA A 128 17.80 -19.11 -13.97
N ARG A 129 16.63 -19.75 -14.22
CA ARG A 129 16.59 -21.13 -14.73
C ARG A 129 17.03 -21.25 -16.18
N GLY A 130 16.81 -20.19 -16.98
CA GLY A 130 17.24 -20.11 -18.36
C GLY A 130 16.78 -21.23 -19.29
N PRO A 131 17.03 -21.12 -20.58
CA PRO A 131 16.87 -22.25 -21.50
C PRO A 131 17.94 -23.32 -21.28
#